data_15315c3146d02c00874eb4a3d44b4c7b
#
_entry.id   15315c3146d02c00874eb4a3d44b4c7b
#
_cell.length_a   1.000
_cell.length_b   1.000
_cell.length_c   1.000
_cell.angle_alpha   90.00
_cell.angle_beta   90.00
_cell.angle_gamma   90.00
#
_symmetry.space_group_name_H-M   'P 1'
#
loop_
_entity.id
_entity.type
_entity.pdbx_description
1 polymer ?
#
loop_
_entity_poly.entity_id
_entity_poly.type
_entity_poly.pdbx_seq_one_letter_code
_entity_poly.pdbx_strand_id
1 'polypeptide(L)'
;DLGSQKAMMLPPGLGFVGLGERAQQRLDELKHDLPAYNLDLRKWLKSWHKRDVPFTPPVSLIRGQKVACDLILRDGLDAKIARTKDLAARSRAAFEAMGLKLISSSPSESVTGAFYPQGVDDAKFRAALRDKHGIHIAGGQDGQGAKWNGKLFRISHMGHLDADDTRIALGAIEAEFIEAGVKLELGTAIDAFNHAEAAMS
;
A
#
# COMPACT_ATOMS: atom_id res chain seq x y z
N ASP A 1 -11.77 8.27 -4.56
CA ASP A 1 -10.65 9.08 -4.08
C ASP A 1 -9.41 8.24 -3.86
N LEU A 2 -8.24 8.87 -3.96
CA LEU A 2 -6.96 8.22 -3.67
C LEU A 2 -5.93 9.26 -3.19
N GLY A 3 -4.90 8.79 -2.49
CA GLY A 3 -3.78 9.62 -2.04
C GLY A 3 -2.50 9.35 -2.83
N SER A 4 -1.64 10.37 -2.92
CA SER A 4 -0.39 10.30 -3.68
C SER A 4 0.61 9.26 -3.16
N GLN A 5 0.58 8.93 -1.87
CA GLN A 5 1.58 8.11 -1.17
C GLN A 5 1.35 6.59 -1.28
N LYS A 6 0.46 6.12 -2.15
CA LYS A 6 0.14 4.70 -2.38
C LYS A 6 0.53 4.31 -3.81
N ALA A 7 -0.41 3.80 -4.58
CA ALA A 7 -0.17 3.37 -5.95
C ALA A 7 0.38 4.47 -6.88
N MET A 8 0.19 5.75 -6.50
CA MET A 8 0.72 6.90 -7.24
C MET A 8 2.20 7.22 -6.97
N MET A 9 2.89 6.43 -6.16
CA MET A 9 4.36 6.43 -5.99
C MET A 9 4.99 7.75 -5.52
N LEU A 10 4.25 8.56 -4.75
CA LEU A 10 4.72 9.87 -4.27
C LEU A 10 4.71 9.96 -2.74
N PRO A 11 5.41 10.94 -2.16
CA PRO A 11 5.17 11.33 -0.77
C PRO A 11 3.72 11.76 -0.52
N PRO A 12 3.23 11.69 0.73
CA PRO A 12 1.90 12.19 1.08
C PRO A 12 1.80 13.70 0.82
N GLY A 13 0.60 14.17 0.43
CA GLY A 13 0.34 15.59 0.25
C GLY A 13 -0.61 15.94 -0.90
N LEU A 14 -0.94 14.98 -1.78
CA LEU A 14 -2.00 15.15 -2.78
C LEU A 14 -3.15 14.18 -2.50
N GLY A 15 -4.37 14.69 -2.62
CA GLY A 15 -5.60 13.90 -2.66
C GLY A 15 -6.25 14.04 -4.05
N PHE A 16 -6.74 12.94 -4.59
CA PHE A 16 -7.44 12.92 -5.88
C PHE A 16 -8.88 12.51 -5.65
N VAL A 17 -9.80 13.27 -6.21
CA VAL A 17 -11.24 13.02 -6.10
C VAL A 17 -11.85 12.96 -7.48
N GLY A 18 -12.38 11.80 -7.85
CA GLY A 18 -13.20 11.65 -9.04
C GLY A 18 -14.66 11.95 -8.71
N LEU A 19 -15.28 12.86 -9.45
CA LEU A 19 -16.68 13.24 -9.28
C LEU A 19 -17.52 12.71 -10.43
N GLY A 20 -18.44 11.78 -10.13
CA GLY A 20 -19.46 11.36 -11.07
C GLY A 20 -20.60 12.40 -11.14
N GLU A 21 -21.46 12.30 -12.16
CA GLU A 21 -22.56 13.23 -12.41
C GLU A 21 -23.46 13.48 -11.20
N ARG A 22 -23.86 12.41 -10.51
CA ARG A 22 -24.69 12.53 -9.29
C ARG A 22 -24.02 13.33 -8.18
N ALA A 23 -22.70 13.20 -8.03
CA ALA A 23 -21.95 13.96 -7.02
C ALA A 23 -21.85 15.44 -7.43
N GLN A 24 -21.65 15.72 -8.71
CA GLN A 24 -21.65 17.11 -9.23
C GLN A 24 -23.01 17.76 -9.02
N GLN A 25 -24.11 17.10 -9.40
CA GLN A 25 -25.47 17.60 -9.14
C GLN A 25 -25.69 17.91 -7.66
N ARG A 26 -25.23 17.02 -6.78
CA ARG A 26 -25.36 17.26 -5.33
C ARG A 26 -24.55 18.45 -4.84
N LEU A 27 -23.38 18.72 -5.41
CA LEU A 27 -22.59 19.91 -5.10
C LEU A 27 -23.31 21.19 -5.53
N ASP A 28 -23.97 21.19 -6.69
CA ASP A 28 -24.72 22.33 -7.23
C ASP A 28 -25.98 22.64 -6.40
N GLU A 29 -26.60 21.63 -5.79
CA GLU A 29 -27.74 21.78 -4.89
C GLU A 29 -27.41 22.41 -3.52
N LEU A 30 -26.15 22.42 -3.11
CA LEU A 30 -25.72 22.95 -1.82
C LEU A 30 -25.85 24.48 -1.79
N LYS A 31 -26.81 24.98 -1.00
CA LYS A 31 -27.15 26.40 -0.89
C LYS A 31 -26.36 27.17 0.18
N HIS A 32 -25.58 26.48 0.98
CA HIS A 32 -24.80 27.07 2.08
C HIS A 32 -23.32 26.73 1.96
N ASP A 33 -22.47 27.55 2.53
CA ASP A 33 -21.04 27.28 2.59
C ASP A 33 -20.74 26.13 3.55
N LEU A 34 -19.77 25.31 3.15
CA LEU A 34 -19.27 24.26 4.02
C LEU A 34 -18.29 24.86 5.05
N PRO A 35 -18.31 24.42 6.32
CA PRO A 35 -17.36 24.87 7.33
C PRO A 35 -15.97 24.25 7.14
N ALA A 36 -15.52 24.18 5.89
CA ALA A 36 -14.27 23.52 5.49
C ALA A 36 -13.71 24.25 4.26
N TYR A 37 -13.00 25.36 4.50
CA TYR A 37 -12.59 26.31 3.48
C TYR A 37 -11.87 25.69 2.28
N ASN A 38 -10.85 24.85 2.51
CA ASN A 38 -10.03 24.23 1.46
C ASN A 38 -10.56 22.85 0.99
N LEU A 39 -11.57 22.29 1.67
CA LEU A 39 -12.21 21.03 1.30
C LEU A 39 -13.51 21.21 0.52
N ASP A 40 -13.94 22.47 0.27
CA ASP A 40 -15.12 22.75 -0.56
C ASP A 40 -14.80 22.53 -2.04
N LEU A 41 -15.22 21.40 -2.58
CA LEU A 41 -14.98 21.00 -3.97
C LEU A 41 -15.57 22.00 -4.99
N ARG A 42 -16.59 22.81 -4.63
CA ARG A 42 -17.14 23.83 -5.51
C ARG A 42 -16.11 24.93 -5.84
N LYS A 43 -15.25 25.28 -4.88
CA LYS A 43 -14.15 26.24 -5.09
C LYS A 43 -13.10 25.67 -6.05
N TRP A 44 -12.79 24.39 -5.91
CA TRP A 44 -11.87 23.67 -6.80
C TRP A 44 -12.43 23.60 -8.22
N LEU A 45 -13.70 23.21 -8.41
CA LEU A 45 -14.35 23.15 -9.73
C LEU A 45 -14.40 24.52 -10.40
N LYS A 46 -14.78 25.57 -9.65
CA LYS A 46 -14.81 26.95 -10.17
C LYS A 46 -13.45 27.42 -10.66
N SER A 47 -12.38 27.10 -9.95
CA SER A 47 -11.01 27.46 -10.36
C SER A 47 -10.55 26.60 -11.53
N TRP A 48 -10.83 25.30 -11.51
CA TRP A 48 -10.49 24.38 -12.59
C TRP A 48 -11.04 24.83 -13.95
N HIS A 49 -12.30 25.27 -14.01
CA HIS A 49 -12.90 25.81 -15.24
C HIS A 49 -12.20 27.06 -15.77
N LYS A 50 -11.50 27.78 -14.91
CA LYS A 50 -10.69 28.95 -15.27
C LYS A 50 -9.23 28.61 -15.54
N ARG A 51 -8.84 27.32 -15.49
CA ARG A 51 -7.46 26.85 -15.51
C ARG A 51 -6.60 27.48 -14.41
N ASP A 52 -7.17 27.60 -13.23
CA ASP A 52 -6.57 28.18 -12.05
C ASP A 52 -6.74 27.22 -10.85
N VAL A 53 -6.14 27.56 -9.71
CA VAL A 53 -6.25 26.83 -8.45
C VAL A 53 -6.77 27.77 -7.35
N PRO A 54 -7.64 27.29 -6.44
CA PRO A 54 -8.24 28.15 -5.41
C PRO A 54 -7.26 28.48 -4.27
N PHE A 55 -6.16 27.75 -4.15
CA PHE A 55 -5.17 27.86 -3.07
C PHE A 55 -3.77 27.61 -3.62
N THR A 56 -2.72 28.02 -2.87
CA THR A 56 -1.33 27.77 -3.25
C THR A 56 -1.08 26.27 -3.51
N PRO A 57 -0.70 25.88 -4.73
CA PRO A 57 -0.55 24.49 -5.07
C PRO A 57 0.81 23.93 -4.60
N PRO A 58 0.90 22.67 -4.21
CA PRO A 58 2.16 21.99 -3.90
C PRO A 58 2.91 21.62 -5.21
N VAL A 59 3.52 22.61 -5.86
CA VAL A 59 4.09 22.50 -7.21
C VAL A 59 5.07 21.35 -7.37
N SER A 60 5.93 21.09 -6.39
CA SER A 60 6.89 19.97 -6.41
C SER A 60 6.20 18.61 -6.46
N LEU A 61 5.14 18.42 -5.67
CA LEU A 61 4.36 17.18 -5.69
C LEU A 61 3.59 17.01 -7.01
N ILE A 62 3.04 18.10 -7.55
CA ILE A 62 2.35 18.06 -8.86
C ILE A 62 3.30 17.69 -9.98
N ARG A 63 4.53 18.22 -9.97
CA ARG A 63 5.57 17.84 -10.94
C ARG A 63 5.98 16.37 -10.78
N GLY A 64 6.15 15.90 -9.55
CA GLY A 64 6.41 14.49 -9.27
C GLY A 64 5.26 13.61 -9.72
N GLN A 65 4.00 14.05 -9.53
CA GLN A 65 2.82 13.32 -9.99
C GLN A 65 2.80 13.15 -11.52
N LYS A 66 3.23 14.16 -12.26
CA LYS A 66 3.36 14.03 -13.72
C LYS A 66 4.32 12.89 -14.08
N VAL A 67 5.48 12.83 -13.44
CA VAL A 67 6.46 11.75 -13.68
C VAL A 67 5.88 10.38 -13.34
N ALA A 68 5.18 10.26 -12.20
CA ALA A 68 4.54 9.02 -11.81
C ALA A 68 3.45 8.57 -12.81
N CYS A 69 2.64 9.52 -13.31
CA CYS A 69 1.67 9.25 -14.37
C CYS A 69 2.35 8.82 -15.66
N ASP A 70 3.43 9.49 -16.08
CA ASP A 70 4.19 9.13 -17.28
C ASP A 70 4.74 7.69 -17.19
N LEU A 71 5.24 7.29 -16.01
CA LEU A 71 5.70 5.91 -15.76
C LEU A 71 4.54 4.89 -15.85
N ILE A 72 3.38 5.21 -15.25
CA ILE A 72 2.21 4.33 -15.29
C ILE A 72 1.71 4.19 -16.74
N LEU A 73 1.62 5.29 -17.48
CA LEU A 73 1.13 5.29 -18.86
C LEU A 73 2.10 4.59 -19.82
N ARG A 74 3.41 4.74 -19.60
CA ARG A 74 4.44 4.05 -20.38
C ARG A 74 4.33 2.54 -20.25
N ASP A 75 4.17 2.04 -19.03
CA ASP A 75 4.12 0.61 -18.76
C ASP A 75 2.71 0.03 -19.01
N GLY A 76 1.68 0.88 -19.00
CA GLY A 76 0.26 0.53 -19.11
C GLY A 76 -0.38 0.20 -17.75
N LEU A 77 -1.63 0.65 -17.57
CA LEU A 77 -2.36 0.45 -16.32
C LEU A 77 -2.64 -1.04 -16.06
N ASP A 78 -3.02 -1.79 -17.10
CA ASP A 78 -3.30 -3.22 -16.98
C ASP A 78 -2.06 -4.01 -16.55
N ALA A 79 -0.88 -3.66 -17.08
CA ALA A 79 0.38 -4.28 -16.67
C ALA A 79 0.71 -3.98 -15.20
N LYS A 80 0.42 -2.75 -14.72
CA LYS A 80 0.60 -2.39 -13.30
C LYS A 80 -0.36 -3.18 -12.39
N ILE A 81 -1.61 -3.35 -12.82
CA ILE A 81 -2.60 -4.14 -12.08
C ILE A 81 -2.19 -5.60 -12.04
N ALA A 82 -1.81 -6.17 -13.18
CA ALA A 82 -1.35 -7.57 -13.27
C ALA A 82 -0.14 -7.84 -12.38
N ARG A 83 0.87 -6.95 -12.42
CA ARG A 83 2.05 -7.05 -11.54
C ARG A 83 1.66 -7.01 -10.06
N THR A 84 0.76 -6.11 -9.66
CA THR A 84 0.33 -6.01 -8.26
C THR A 84 -0.39 -7.29 -7.81
N LYS A 85 -1.23 -7.87 -8.66
CA LYS A 85 -1.89 -9.16 -8.40
C LYS A 85 -0.88 -10.30 -8.28
N ASP A 86 0.09 -10.37 -9.19
CA ASP A 86 1.14 -11.39 -9.17
C ASP A 86 1.98 -11.32 -7.88
N LEU A 87 2.50 -10.13 -7.53
CA LEU A 87 3.26 -9.94 -6.30
C LEU A 87 2.45 -10.30 -5.05
N ALA A 88 1.17 -9.97 -5.03
CA ALA A 88 0.28 -10.29 -3.92
C ALA A 88 0.08 -11.81 -3.79
N ALA A 89 -0.21 -12.51 -4.90
CA ALA A 89 -0.41 -13.96 -4.90
C ALA A 89 0.85 -14.70 -4.41
N ARG A 90 2.00 -14.36 -4.98
CA ARG A 90 3.30 -14.95 -4.60
C ARG A 90 3.68 -14.65 -3.16
N SER A 91 3.44 -13.44 -2.67
CA SER A 91 3.71 -13.09 -1.27
C SER A 91 2.82 -13.82 -0.30
N ARG A 92 1.55 -14.05 -0.65
CA ARG A 92 0.63 -14.87 0.16
C ARG A 92 1.10 -16.32 0.21
N ALA A 93 1.50 -16.91 -0.92
CA ALA A 93 2.06 -18.25 -0.95
C ALA A 93 3.32 -18.38 -0.07
N ALA A 94 4.21 -17.38 -0.12
CA ALA A 94 5.38 -17.34 0.75
C ALA A 94 5.00 -17.27 2.25
N PHE A 95 4.00 -16.46 2.60
CA PHE A 95 3.52 -16.38 3.99
C PHE A 95 2.90 -17.69 4.46
N GLU A 96 2.08 -18.31 3.62
CA GLU A 96 1.47 -19.62 3.92
C GLU A 96 2.52 -20.73 4.06
N ALA A 97 3.55 -20.75 3.19
CA ALA A 97 4.66 -21.68 3.28
C ALA A 97 5.46 -21.52 4.59
N MET A 98 5.61 -20.29 5.09
CA MET A 98 6.17 -20.03 6.42
C MET A 98 5.21 -20.38 7.57
N GLY A 99 4.02 -20.92 7.30
CA GLY A 99 3.02 -21.25 8.31
C GLY A 99 2.30 -20.05 8.91
N LEU A 100 2.36 -18.89 8.26
CA LEU A 100 1.70 -17.67 8.74
C LEU A 100 0.21 -17.69 8.42
N LYS A 101 -0.60 -17.27 9.38
CA LYS A 101 -2.04 -17.08 9.17
C LYS A 101 -2.31 -15.71 8.59
N LEU A 102 -2.89 -15.66 7.40
CA LEU A 102 -3.34 -14.41 6.79
C LEU A 102 -4.48 -13.76 7.60
N ILE A 103 -4.54 -12.43 7.61
CA ILE A 103 -5.55 -11.67 8.37
C ILE A 103 -6.92 -11.64 7.70
N SER A 104 -7.00 -11.95 6.41
CA SER A 104 -8.23 -11.89 5.61
C SER A 104 -8.40 -13.14 4.76
N SER A 105 -9.62 -13.64 4.66
CA SER A 105 -10.02 -14.68 3.71
C SER A 105 -10.30 -14.14 2.30
N SER A 106 -10.43 -12.81 2.16
CA SER A 106 -10.58 -12.11 0.88
C SER A 106 -9.65 -10.90 0.87
N PRO A 107 -8.33 -11.12 0.71
CA PRO A 107 -7.33 -10.07 0.81
C PRO A 107 -7.35 -9.15 -0.41
N SER A 108 -7.02 -7.87 -0.18
CA SER A 108 -6.77 -6.92 -1.26
C SER A 108 -5.46 -7.27 -1.98
N GLU A 109 -5.41 -7.03 -3.30
CA GLU A 109 -4.18 -7.20 -4.08
C GLU A 109 -3.11 -6.14 -3.77
N SER A 110 -3.46 -5.07 -3.08
CA SER A 110 -2.53 -3.98 -2.78
C SER A 110 -1.68 -4.22 -1.54
N VAL A 111 -2.10 -5.12 -0.64
CA VAL A 111 -1.43 -5.39 0.64
C VAL A 111 -1.69 -6.81 1.11
N THR A 112 -0.68 -7.47 1.64
CA THR A 112 -0.82 -8.74 2.36
C THR A 112 -0.47 -8.54 3.82
N GLY A 113 -1.32 -9.03 4.70
CA GLY A 113 -1.10 -9.02 6.13
C GLY A 113 -1.21 -10.41 6.75
N ALA A 114 -0.38 -10.68 7.74
CA ALA A 114 -0.38 -11.93 8.48
C ALA A 114 -0.22 -11.68 9.97
N PHE A 115 -0.70 -12.63 10.77
CA PHE A 115 -0.43 -12.64 12.20
C PHE A 115 1.00 -13.09 12.47
N TYR A 116 1.62 -12.51 13.48
CA TYR A 116 2.90 -12.99 13.98
C TYR A 116 2.80 -14.41 14.53
N PRO A 117 3.83 -15.25 14.33
CA PRO A 117 3.97 -16.50 15.07
C PRO A 117 4.01 -16.24 16.57
N GLN A 118 3.62 -17.26 17.35
CA GLN A 118 3.64 -17.17 18.81
C GLN A 118 5.06 -16.88 19.31
N GLY A 119 5.19 -15.91 20.21
CA GLY A 119 6.47 -15.53 20.82
C GLY A 119 7.24 -14.44 20.08
N VAL A 120 6.84 -14.07 18.87
CA VAL A 120 7.48 -12.98 18.14
C VAL A 120 6.95 -11.62 18.64
N ASP A 121 7.87 -10.76 19.07
CA ASP A 121 7.57 -9.38 19.49
C ASP A 121 7.59 -8.43 18.28
N ASP A 122 6.49 -7.77 17.99
CA ASP A 122 6.32 -6.85 16.85
C ASP A 122 7.38 -5.74 16.80
N ALA A 123 7.63 -5.10 17.95
CA ALA A 123 8.52 -3.94 17.98
C ALA A 123 9.98 -4.36 17.72
N LYS A 124 10.43 -5.47 18.33
CA LYS A 124 11.76 -6.02 18.12
C LYS A 124 11.94 -6.52 16.68
N PHE A 125 10.96 -7.24 16.17
CA PHE A 125 10.97 -7.79 14.82
C PHE A 125 11.09 -6.67 13.77
N ARG A 126 10.24 -5.65 13.86
CA ARG A 126 10.29 -4.52 12.92
C ARG A 126 11.54 -3.65 13.09
N ALA A 127 12.06 -3.53 14.30
CA ALA A 127 13.35 -2.88 14.54
C ALA A 127 14.50 -3.65 13.88
N ALA A 128 14.53 -4.98 14.02
CA ALA A 128 15.55 -5.82 13.39
C ALA A 128 15.50 -5.73 11.86
N LEU A 129 14.32 -5.82 11.24
CA LEU A 129 14.15 -5.63 9.80
C LEU A 129 14.69 -4.28 9.33
N ARG A 130 14.40 -3.20 10.06
CA ARG A 130 14.88 -1.86 9.73
C ARG A 130 16.39 -1.74 9.90
N ASP A 131 16.91 -2.14 11.05
CA ASP A 131 18.28 -1.83 11.48
C ASP A 131 19.32 -2.74 10.82
N LYS A 132 18.97 -4.03 10.54
CA LYS A 132 19.87 -4.98 9.88
C LYS A 132 19.70 -5.04 8.36
N HIS A 133 18.46 -4.88 7.86
CA HIS A 133 18.14 -5.09 6.46
C HIS A 133 17.67 -3.83 5.72
N GLY A 134 17.46 -2.71 6.42
CA GLY A 134 16.94 -1.47 5.82
C GLY A 134 15.48 -1.59 5.37
N ILE A 135 14.71 -2.56 5.86
CA ILE A 135 13.35 -2.87 5.42
C ILE A 135 12.33 -2.38 6.43
N HIS A 136 11.37 -1.58 5.94
CA HIS A 136 10.26 -1.09 6.73
C HIS A 136 8.96 -1.80 6.37
N ILE A 137 8.35 -2.45 7.34
CA ILE A 137 7.02 -3.05 7.24
C ILE A 137 6.03 -2.36 8.18
N ALA A 138 4.74 -2.48 7.90
CA ALA A 138 3.71 -1.90 8.75
C ALA A 138 3.21 -2.91 9.77
N GLY A 139 3.03 -2.47 11.01
CA GLY A 139 2.38 -3.25 12.08
C GLY A 139 0.84 -3.20 12.02
N GLY A 140 0.19 -3.84 12.96
CA GLY A 140 -1.25 -3.72 13.18
C GLY A 140 -1.62 -2.32 13.64
N GLN A 141 -2.69 -1.79 13.07
CA GLN A 141 -3.29 -0.52 13.43
C GLN A 141 -4.79 -0.73 13.62
N ASP A 142 -5.21 -0.57 14.83
CA ASP A 142 -6.61 -0.38 15.18
C ASP A 142 -6.62 0.74 16.19
N GLY A 143 -7.44 1.69 16.14
CA GLY A 143 -7.46 2.84 17.06
C GLY A 143 -7.19 2.54 18.54
N GLN A 144 -7.60 3.36 19.43
CA GLN A 144 -7.41 3.17 20.87
C GLN A 144 -8.14 1.90 21.35
N GLY A 145 -7.41 0.96 21.91
CA GLY A 145 -7.92 -0.34 22.34
C GLY A 145 -7.31 -1.53 21.64
N ALA A 146 -6.63 -1.28 20.56
CA ALA A 146 -5.51 -2.02 20.00
C ALA A 146 -5.70 -3.55 19.96
N LYS A 147 -6.85 -4.02 19.46
CA LYS A 147 -7.08 -5.45 19.24
C LYS A 147 -5.97 -6.09 18.41
N TRP A 148 -5.42 -5.35 17.45
CA TRP A 148 -4.43 -5.80 16.46
C TRP A 148 -3.02 -5.28 16.69
N ASN A 149 -2.82 -4.38 17.65
CA ASN A 149 -1.51 -3.82 17.95
C ASN A 149 -0.54 -4.92 18.41
N GLY A 150 0.62 -4.98 17.78
CA GLY A 150 1.64 -5.98 18.08
C GLY A 150 1.29 -7.43 17.70
N LYS A 151 0.15 -7.67 17.02
CA LYS A 151 -0.31 -9.03 16.68
C LYS A 151 -0.13 -9.40 15.22
N LEU A 152 0.02 -8.42 14.34
CA LEU A 152 0.12 -8.63 12.90
C LEU A 152 1.07 -7.64 12.26
N PHE A 153 1.52 -7.98 11.07
CA PHE A 153 2.28 -7.10 10.20
C PHE A 153 1.71 -7.14 8.77
N ARG A 154 2.13 -6.19 7.95
CA ARG A 154 1.66 -6.04 6.57
C ARG A 154 2.80 -5.63 5.65
N ILE A 155 2.81 -6.19 4.45
CA ILE A 155 3.67 -5.74 3.34
C ILE A 155 2.80 -5.22 2.20
N SER A 156 3.32 -4.27 1.44
CA SER A 156 2.64 -3.65 0.30
C SER A 156 3.12 -4.24 -1.01
N HIS A 157 2.21 -4.29 -1.99
CA HIS A 157 2.51 -4.67 -3.38
C HIS A 157 2.29 -3.51 -4.35
N MET A 158 1.99 -2.32 -3.80
CA MET A 158 1.72 -1.10 -4.55
C MET A 158 2.99 -0.30 -4.83
N GLY A 159 2.89 0.57 -5.83
CA GLY A 159 3.92 1.55 -6.11
C GLY A 159 4.98 1.05 -7.09
N HIS A 160 6.22 1.44 -6.88
CA HIS A 160 7.35 1.10 -7.75
C HIS A 160 8.15 -0.09 -7.20
N LEU A 161 7.43 -1.12 -6.76
CA LEU A 161 8.02 -2.38 -6.30
C LEU A 161 8.04 -3.40 -7.44
N ASP A 162 9.05 -4.27 -7.42
CA ASP A 162 9.15 -5.41 -8.33
C ASP A 162 9.30 -6.74 -7.56
N ALA A 163 9.56 -7.81 -8.31
CA ALA A 163 9.72 -9.14 -7.73
C ALA A 163 11.01 -9.26 -6.90
N ASP A 164 12.07 -8.54 -7.27
CA ASP A 164 13.35 -8.60 -6.56
C ASP A 164 13.27 -7.85 -5.23
N ASP A 165 12.64 -6.66 -5.21
CA ASP A 165 12.34 -5.96 -3.96
C ASP A 165 11.53 -6.83 -2.99
N THR A 166 10.53 -7.56 -3.54
CA THR A 166 9.68 -8.43 -2.74
C THR A 166 10.44 -9.65 -2.21
N ARG A 167 11.32 -10.26 -3.03
CA ARG A 167 12.19 -11.39 -2.58
C ARG A 167 13.13 -10.94 -1.46
N ILE A 168 13.75 -9.77 -1.60
CA ILE A 168 14.63 -9.22 -0.55
C ILE A 168 13.84 -9.06 0.75
N ALA A 169 12.65 -8.50 0.70
CA ALA A 169 11.82 -8.32 1.88
C ALA A 169 11.37 -9.64 2.50
N LEU A 170 10.95 -10.62 1.70
CA LEU A 170 10.54 -11.94 2.18
C LEU A 170 11.69 -12.72 2.80
N GLY A 171 12.88 -12.71 2.19
CA GLY A 171 14.08 -13.36 2.73
C GLY A 171 14.49 -12.76 4.07
N ALA A 172 14.42 -11.44 4.22
CA ALA A 172 14.70 -10.78 5.48
C ALA A 172 13.65 -11.12 6.56
N ILE A 173 12.36 -11.14 6.21
CA ILE A 173 11.27 -11.54 7.12
C ILE A 173 11.49 -12.98 7.61
N GLU A 174 11.83 -13.91 6.72
CA GLU A 174 12.11 -15.30 7.04
C GLU A 174 13.32 -15.41 7.99
N ALA A 175 14.42 -14.74 7.66
CA ALA A 175 15.63 -14.75 8.48
C ALA A 175 15.37 -14.25 9.90
N GLU A 176 14.63 -13.14 10.04
CA GLU A 176 14.30 -12.60 11.37
C GLU A 176 13.30 -13.48 12.13
N PHE A 177 12.40 -14.22 11.46
CA PHE A 177 11.58 -15.24 12.14
C PHE A 177 12.42 -16.40 12.67
N ILE A 178 13.38 -16.90 11.90
CA ILE A 178 14.30 -17.94 12.34
C ILE A 178 15.12 -17.45 13.55
N GLU A 179 15.63 -16.24 13.50
CA GLU A 179 16.37 -15.63 14.61
C GLU A 179 15.51 -15.42 15.87
N ALA A 180 14.21 -15.13 15.68
CA ALA A 180 13.24 -15.07 16.77
C ALA A 180 12.82 -16.46 17.31
N GLY A 181 13.38 -17.55 16.79
CA GLY A 181 13.14 -18.93 17.26
C GLY A 181 11.98 -19.64 16.58
N VAL A 182 11.44 -19.10 15.49
CA VAL A 182 10.41 -19.78 14.68
C VAL A 182 11.09 -20.92 13.91
N LYS A 183 10.52 -22.11 13.96
CA LYS A 183 11.04 -23.29 13.26
C LYS A 183 10.69 -23.21 11.77
N LEU A 184 11.61 -22.69 10.99
CA LEU A 184 11.53 -22.57 9.52
C LEU A 184 12.84 -23.04 8.91
N GLU A 185 12.78 -23.57 7.69
CA GLU A 185 13.96 -23.82 6.86
C GLU A 185 14.25 -22.55 6.04
N LEU A 186 15.50 -22.12 6.01
CA LEU A 186 15.92 -20.96 5.23
C LEU A 186 15.70 -21.22 3.74
N GLY A 187 15.03 -20.28 3.06
CA GLY A 187 14.66 -20.38 1.66
C GLY A 187 13.20 -20.73 1.41
N THR A 188 12.46 -21.20 2.43
CA THR A 188 11.04 -21.59 2.32
C THR A 188 10.18 -20.49 1.68
N ALA A 189 10.35 -19.24 2.12
CA ALA A 189 9.59 -18.12 1.60
C ALA A 189 9.94 -17.81 0.13
N ILE A 190 11.21 -17.84 -0.20
CA ILE A 190 11.71 -17.54 -1.55
C ILE A 190 11.32 -18.64 -2.53
N ASP A 191 11.41 -19.89 -2.15
CA ASP A 191 11.01 -21.03 -2.98
C ASP A 191 9.51 -20.98 -3.27
N ALA A 192 8.68 -20.75 -2.25
CA ALA A 192 7.24 -20.59 -2.44
C ALA A 192 6.88 -19.40 -3.32
N PHE A 193 7.54 -18.25 -3.13
CA PHE A 193 7.36 -17.06 -3.97
C PHE A 193 7.70 -17.34 -5.43
N ASN A 194 8.79 -18.05 -5.70
CA ASN A 194 9.25 -18.31 -7.07
C ASN A 194 8.38 -19.34 -7.80
N HIS A 195 7.81 -20.31 -7.09
CA HIS A 195 7.00 -21.38 -7.67
C HIS A 195 5.49 -21.08 -7.69
N ALA A 196 5.03 -20.03 -6.98
CA ALA A 196 3.64 -19.64 -7.03
C ALA A 196 3.30 -19.02 -8.39
N GLU A 197 2.31 -19.58 -9.06
CA GLU A 197 1.70 -18.98 -10.25
C GLU A 197 0.68 -17.91 -9.81
N ALA A 198 0.64 -16.79 -10.50
CA ALA A 198 -0.46 -15.86 -10.36
C ALA A 198 -1.74 -16.59 -10.75
N ALA A 199 -2.70 -16.69 -9.85
CA ALA A 199 -4.01 -17.25 -10.19
C ALA A 199 -4.57 -16.41 -11.34
N MET A 200 -4.61 -17.00 -12.54
CA MET A 200 -5.29 -16.41 -13.69
C MET A 200 -6.79 -16.46 -13.39
N SER A 201 -7.35 -15.34 -12.95
CA SER A 201 -8.80 -15.14 -12.79
C SER A 201 -9.32 -14.17 -13.83
#